data_41d66c8c444a39ae702b1e471ca6fc9d
#
_entry.id   41d66c8c444a39ae702b1e471ca6fc9d
#
_cell.length_a   1.000
_cell.length_b   1.000
_cell.length_c   1.000
_cell.angle_alpha   90.00
_cell.angle_beta   90.00
_cell.angle_gamma   90.00
#
_symmetry.space_group_name_H-M   'P 1'
#
loop_
_entity.id
_entity.type
_entity.pdbx_description
1 polymer ?
#
loop_
_entity_poly.entity_id
_entity_poly.type
_entity_poly.pdbx_seq_one_letter_code
_entity_poly.pdbx_strand_id
1 'polypeptide(L)'
;RLEITCGEAPYIVSRYDAATGELLEIRQRIGILDRKLRVVNENTVNETEWFKWVLRAYQSVYGYEFQGDSLLIARINLLITFVDYMQDRWGRVPTDAELRKIVNVIVWNLWQMDGISGTIPFGKPKEEYHQFSLFDFVVADEPEKQDTEEPEEVYCRIYDWRSDKSLTYKSMKEGR
;
A
#
# COMPACT_ATOMS: atom_id res chain seq x y z
N ARG A 1 -7.86 5.10 -2.32
CA ARG A 1 -7.84 5.45 -0.90
C ARG A 1 -6.56 4.93 -0.27
N LEU A 2 -5.93 5.69 0.59
CA LEU A 2 -4.67 5.36 1.26
C LEU A 2 -4.92 5.20 2.76
N GLU A 3 -4.47 4.08 3.34
CA GLU A 3 -4.39 3.84 4.78
C GLU A 3 -2.96 4.10 5.23
N ILE A 4 -2.81 5.05 6.13
CA ILE A 4 -1.53 5.39 6.74
C ILE A 4 -1.33 4.49 7.96
N THR A 5 -0.16 3.88 8.11
CA THR A 5 0.11 2.90 9.18
C THR A 5 -0.95 1.80 9.21
N CYS A 6 -1.05 1.06 8.10
CA CYS A 6 -2.14 0.10 7.93
C CYS A 6 -2.07 -1.11 8.87
N GLY A 7 -0.96 -1.32 9.59
CA GLY A 7 -0.77 -2.48 10.44
C GLY A 7 -1.02 -3.78 9.68
N GLU A 8 -1.83 -4.65 10.22
CA GLU A 8 -2.32 -5.89 9.60
C GLU A 8 -3.49 -5.66 8.63
N ALA A 9 -3.78 -4.40 8.29
CA ALA A 9 -4.84 -3.92 7.42
C ALA A 9 -6.30 -4.13 7.92
N PRO A 10 -6.61 -4.00 9.24
CA PRO A 10 -7.95 -4.27 9.75
C PRO A 10 -9.03 -3.32 9.21
N TYR A 11 -8.66 -2.09 8.82
CA TYR A 11 -9.57 -1.13 8.20
C TYR A 11 -9.72 -1.32 6.69
N ILE A 12 -8.77 -2.01 6.05
CA ILE A 12 -8.84 -2.37 4.64
C ILE A 12 -9.70 -3.63 4.47
N VAL A 13 -9.40 -4.69 5.24
CA VAL A 13 -10.12 -5.96 5.28
C VAL A 13 -10.34 -6.37 6.74
N SER A 14 -11.58 -6.39 7.20
CA SER A 14 -11.91 -6.74 8.59
C SER A 14 -12.17 -8.24 8.71
N ARG A 15 -11.12 -9.04 8.71
CA ARG A 15 -11.22 -10.50 8.79
C ARG A 15 -11.53 -11.02 10.19
N TYR A 16 -11.12 -10.28 11.20
CA TYR A 16 -11.22 -10.65 12.61
C TYR A 16 -11.94 -9.57 13.41
N ASP A 17 -12.65 -9.98 14.42
CA ASP A 17 -13.13 -9.08 15.46
C ASP A 17 -11.94 -8.59 16.29
N ALA A 18 -11.79 -7.27 16.41
CA ALA A 18 -10.64 -6.66 17.08
C ALA A 18 -10.58 -6.94 18.61
N ALA A 19 -11.71 -7.27 19.23
CA ALA A 19 -11.80 -7.51 20.66
C ALA A 19 -11.60 -8.99 21.01
N THR A 20 -12.13 -9.90 20.18
CA THR A 20 -12.12 -11.34 20.47
C THR A 20 -11.08 -12.11 19.65
N GLY A 21 -10.61 -11.57 18.52
CA GLY A 21 -9.75 -12.27 17.58
C GLY A 21 -10.48 -13.32 16.74
N GLU A 22 -11.79 -13.44 16.86
CA GLU A 22 -12.58 -14.40 16.12
C GLU A 22 -12.72 -14.01 14.65
N LEU A 23 -12.75 -15.00 13.75
CA LEU A 23 -12.98 -14.79 12.33
C LEU A 23 -14.39 -14.26 12.08
N LEU A 24 -14.49 -13.17 11.32
CA LEU A 24 -15.77 -12.60 10.88
C LEU A 24 -16.21 -13.27 9.56
N GLU A 25 -17.51 -13.61 9.51
CA GLU A 25 -18.12 -13.99 8.25
C GLU A 25 -18.07 -12.85 7.22
N ILE A 26 -18.05 -13.18 5.93
CA ILE A 26 -17.93 -12.19 4.84
C ILE A 26 -18.99 -11.08 4.96
N ARG A 27 -20.21 -11.43 5.35
CA ARG A 27 -21.31 -10.46 5.50
C ARG A 27 -21.12 -9.46 6.65
N GLN A 28 -20.33 -9.83 7.65
CA GLN A 28 -20.03 -9.00 8.81
C GLN A 28 -18.82 -8.09 8.60
N ARG A 29 -18.00 -8.37 7.58
CA ARG A 29 -16.80 -7.59 7.28
C ARG A 29 -17.14 -6.20 6.79
N ILE A 30 -16.54 -5.18 7.38
CA ILE A 30 -16.81 -3.76 7.14
C ILE A 30 -15.62 -2.96 6.61
N GLY A 31 -14.49 -3.61 6.36
CA GLY A 31 -13.31 -2.99 5.78
C GLY A 31 -13.60 -2.26 4.46
N ILE A 32 -12.76 -1.31 4.12
CA ILE A 32 -12.96 -0.49 2.90
C ILE A 32 -13.00 -1.36 1.65
N LEU A 33 -12.12 -2.36 1.56
CA LEU A 33 -12.10 -3.30 0.45
C LEU A 33 -13.27 -4.28 0.52
N ASP A 34 -13.62 -4.77 1.71
CA ASP A 34 -14.79 -5.65 1.90
C ASP A 34 -16.08 -5.01 1.37
N ARG A 35 -16.30 -3.72 1.68
CA ARG A 35 -17.48 -2.98 1.17
C ARG A 35 -17.46 -2.87 -0.36
N LYS A 36 -16.29 -2.64 -0.97
CA LYS A 36 -16.17 -2.60 -2.43
C LYS A 36 -16.45 -3.97 -3.07
N LEU A 37 -15.92 -5.04 -2.48
CA LEU A 37 -16.15 -6.41 -2.96
C LEU A 37 -17.62 -6.80 -2.83
N ARG A 38 -18.31 -6.38 -1.78
CA ARG A 38 -19.76 -6.58 -1.64
C ARG A 38 -20.53 -5.91 -2.78
N VAL A 39 -20.21 -4.64 -3.09
CA VAL A 39 -20.84 -3.93 -4.22
C VAL A 39 -20.54 -4.66 -5.54
N VAL A 40 -19.34 -5.19 -5.74
CA VAL A 40 -19.02 -6.00 -6.92
C VAL A 40 -19.89 -7.26 -6.96
N ASN A 41 -20.03 -7.97 -5.84
CA ASN A 41 -20.88 -9.17 -5.75
C ASN A 41 -22.35 -8.88 -6.12
N GLU A 42 -22.88 -7.73 -5.69
CA GLU A 42 -24.27 -7.35 -5.91
C GLU A 42 -24.54 -6.92 -7.37
N ASN A 43 -23.55 -6.38 -8.06
CA ASN A 43 -23.72 -5.73 -9.38
C ASN A 43 -23.12 -6.50 -10.56
N THR A 44 -22.57 -7.69 -10.35
CA THR A 44 -22.00 -8.50 -11.43
C THR A 44 -22.75 -9.83 -11.58
N VAL A 45 -22.96 -10.25 -12.82
CA VAL A 45 -23.74 -11.47 -13.13
C VAL A 45 -22.87 -12.63 -13.61
N ASN A 46 -21.64 -12.36 -14.07
CA ASN A 46 -20.73 -13.38 -14.54
C ASN A 46 -19.33 -13.22 -13.93
N GLU A 47 -18.60 -14.33 -13.93
CA GLU A 47 -17.31 -14.44 -13.25
C GLU A 47 -16.21 -13.57 -13.88
N THR A 48 -16.20 -13.43 -15.20
CA THR A 48 -15.20 -12.61 -15.91
C THR A 48 -15.36 -11.14 -15.56
N GLU A 49 -16.59 -10.65 -15.55
CA GLU A 49 -16.90 -9.28 -15.15
C GLU A 49 -16.60 -9.05 -13.66
N TRP A 50 -17.00 -10.00 -12.82
CA TRP A 50 -16.72 -9.97 -11.38
C TRP A 50 -15.22 -9.84 -11.13
N PHE A 51 -14.39 -10.69 -11.70
CA PHE A 51 -12.94 -10.64 -11.51
C PHE A 51 -12.33 -9.31 -11.98
N LYS A 52 -12.80 -8.77 -13.11
CA LYS A 52 -12.39 -7.44 -13.60
C LYS A 52 -12.66 -6.34 -12.57
N TRP A 53 -13.83 -6.34 -11.96
CA TRP A 53 -14.19 -5.32 -10.96
C TRP A 53 -13.51 -5.56 -9.61
N VAL A 54 -13.32 -6.80 -9.21
CA VAL A 54 -12.50 -7.16 -8.04
C VAL A 54 -11.09 -6.60 -8.20
N LEU A 55 -10.44 -6.84 -9.33
CA LEU A 55 -9.10 -6.33 -9.61
C LEU A 55 -9.04 -4.79 -9.49
N ARG A 56 -10.03 -4.09 -10.02
CA ARG A 56 -10.15 -2.63 -9.88
C ARG A 56 -10.39 -2.18 -8.43
N ALA A 57 -11.16 -2.94 -7.66
CA ALA A 57 -11.35 -2.67 -6.24
C ALA A 57 -10.00 -2.73 -5.50
N TYR A 58 -9.21 -3.77 -5.72
CA TYR A 58 -7.86 -3.91 -5.17
C TYR A 58 -6.93 -2.78 -5.61
N GLN A 59 -6.91 -2.42 -6.89
CA GLN A 59 -6.12 -1.32 -7.44
C GLN A 59 -6.47 0.05 -6.83
N SER A 60 -7.64 0.19 -6.22
CA SER A 60 -8.12 1.46 -5.65
C SER A 60 -7.81 1.66 -4.17
N VAL A 61 -7.15 0.71 -3.52
CA VAL A 61 -6.84 0.72 -2.09
C VAL A 61 -5.34 0.58 -1.90
N TYR A 62 -4.76 1.49 -1.12
CA TYR A 62 -3.34 1.56 -0.82
C TYR A 62 -3.14 1.58 0.69
N GLY A 63 -2.04 1.02 1.14
CA GLY A 63 -1.61 1.07 2.52
C GLY A 63 -0.10 1.09 2.63
N TYR A 64 0.42 1.72 3.68
CA TYR A 64 1.81 1.56 4.02
C TYR A 64 1.98 1.29 5.52
N GLU A 65 3.06 0.60 5.83
CA GLU A 65 3.39 0.21 7.18
C GLU A 65 4.91 0.27 7.36
N PHE A 66 5.34 0.71 8.53
CA PHE A 66 6.76 0.76 8.86
C PHE A 66 7.33 -0.63 9.20
N GLN A 67 6.53 -1.44 9.92
CA GLN A 67 6.95 -2.76 10.38
C GLN A 67 6.69 -3.84 9.32
N GLY A 68 7.74 -4.55 8.92
CA GLY A 68 7.68 -5.58 7.89
C GLY A 68 6.76 -6.75 8.23
N ASP A 69 6.73 -7.16 9.50
CA ASP A 69 5.89 -8.28 9.97
C ASP A 69 4.41 -7.97 9.85
N SER A 70 3.99 -6.79 10.33
CA SER A 70 2.60 -6.33 10.18
C SER A 70 2.20 -6.18 8.71
N LEU A 71 3.11 -5.66 7.88
CA LEU A 71 2.90 -5.56 6.43
C LEU A 71 2.73 -6.93 5.77
N LEU A 72 3.51 -7.93 6.17
CA LEU A 72 3.37 -9.29 5.65
C LEU A 72 1.99 -9.86 5.99
N ILE A 73 1.54 -9.71 7.23
CA ILE A 73 0.21 -10.14 7.66
C ILE A 73 -0.88 -9.40 6.90
N ALA A 74 -0.74 -8.07 6.70
CA ALA A 74 -1.66 -7.28 5.89
C ALA A 74 -1.80 -7.84 4.46
N ARG A 75 -0.69 -8.14 3.80
CA ARG A 75 -0.68 -8.73 2.44
C ARG A 75 -1.37 -10.10 2.40
N ILE A 76 -1.11 -10.93 3.41
CA ILE A 76 -1.76 -12.25 3.55
C ILE A 76 -3.27 -12.05 3.76
N ASN A 77 -3.68 -11.14 4.65
CA ASN A 77 -5.09 -10.86 4.91
C ASN A 77 -5.84 -10.42 3.65
N LEU A 78 -5.25 -9.55 2.82
CA LEU A 78 -5.84 -9.17 1.54
C LEU A 78 -5.94 -10.35 0.58
N LEU A 79 -4.87 -11.16 0.47
CA LEU A 79 -4.87 -12.33 -0.43
C LEU A 79 -5.94 -13.35 -0.04
N ILE A 80 -6.01 -13.72 1.24
CA ILE A 80 -7.01 -14.67 1.72
C ILE A 80 -8.43 -14.09 1.59
N THR A 81 -8.60 -12.77 1.75
CA THR A 81 -9.90 -12.12 1.50
C THR A 81 -10.36 -12.33 0.06
N PHE A 82 -9.47 -12.26 -0.93
CA PHE A 82 -9.83 -12.58 -2.32
C PHE A 82 -10.29 -14.02 -2.48
N VAL A 83 -9.57 -14.98 -1.86
CA VAL A 83 -9.94 -16.40 -1.86
C VAL A 83 -11.32 -16.61 -1.24
N ASP A 84 -11.57 -15.99 -0.09
CA ASP A 84 -12.86 -16.11 0.60
C ASP A 84 -14.02 -15.60 -0.27
N TYR A 85 -13.88 -14.41 -0.89
CA TYR A 85 -14.92 -13.84 -1.75
C TYR A 85 -15.15 -14.66 -3.04
N MET A 86 -14.09 -15.25 -3.61
CA MET A 86 -14.22 -16.16 -4.74
C MET A 86 -14.99 -17.43 -4.36
N GLN A 87 -14.63 -18.03 -3.21
CA GLN A 87 -15.29 -19.22 -2.70
C GLN A 87 -16.77 -18.95 -2.34
N ASP A 88 -17.04 -17.83 -1.70
CA ASP A 88 -18.41 -17.45 -1.31
C ASP A 88 -19.31 -17.20 -2.53
N ARG A 89 -18.78 -16.52 -3.56
CA ARG A 89 -19.58 -16.13 -4.73
C ARG A 89 -19.70 -17.20 -5.79
N TRP A 90 -18.61 -17.95 -6.05
CA TRP A 90 -18.51 -18.86 -7.20
C TRP A 90 -18.30 -20.32 -6.80
N GLY A 91 -18.16 -20.63 -5.50
CA GLY A 91 -18.00 -21.99 -4.99
C GLY A 91 -16.68 -22.67 -5.39
N ARG A 92 -15.69 -21.88 -5.81
CA ARG A 92 -14.37 -22.38 -6.23
C ARG A 92 -13.22 -21.58 -5.63
N VAL A 93 -12.03 -22.16 -5.65
CA VAL A 93 -10.79 -21.47 -5.34
C VAL A 93 -10.25 -20.72 -6.59
N PRO A 94 -9.50 -19.63 -6.41
CA PRO A 94 -8.85 -18.94 -7.53
C PRO A 94 -7.82 -19.83 -8.24
N THR A 95 -7.65 -19.60 -9.52
CA THR A 95 -6.54 -20.16 -10.29
C THR A 95 -5.22 -19.46 -9.99
N ASP A 96 -4.08 -20.07 -10.27
CA ASP A 96 -2.76 -19.45 -10.11
C ASP A 96 -2.63 -18.12 -10.89
N ALA A 97 -3.24 -18.04 -12.07
CA ALA A 97 -3.22 -16.83 -12.88
C ALA A 97 -3.99 -15.67 -12.23
N GLU A 98 -5.12 -15.96 -11.58
CA GLU A 98 -5.91 -14.97 -10.84
C GLU A 98 -5.17 -14.55 -9.57
N LEU A 99 -4.61 -15.49 -8.82
CA LEU A 99 -3.80 -15.23 -7.64
C LEU A 99 -2.61 -14.31 -7.99
N ARG A 100 -1.85 -14.62 -9.04
CA ARG A 100 -0.72 -13.78 -9.48
C ARG A 100 -1.13 -12.35 -9.80
N LYS A 101 -2.28 -12.12 -10.44
CA LYS A 101 -2.77 -10.78 -10.74
C LYS A 101 -3.10 -10.01 -9.47
N ILE A 102 -3.77 -10.64 -8.51
CA ILE A 102 -4.11 -10.01 -7.22
C ILE A 102 -2.86 -9.74 -6.38
N VAL A 103 -1.95 -10.72 -6.28
CA VAL A 103 -0.68 -10.54 -5.57
C VAL A 103 0.12 -9.39 -6.14
N ASN A 104 0.21 -9.27 -7.47
CA ASN A 104 0.90 -8.15 -8.10
C ASN A 104 0.31 -6.78 -7.67
N VAL A 105 -1.01 -6.68 -7.59
CA VAL A 105 -1.64 -5.44 -7.07
C VAL A 105 -1.33 -5.24 -5.59
N ILE A 106 -1.44 -6.27 -4.78
CA ILE A 106 -1.18 -6.19 -3.34
C ILE A 106 0.24 -5.69 -3.06
N VAL A 107 1.27 -6.25 -3.73
CA VAL A 107 2.66 -5.87 -3.48
C VAL A 107 2.99 -4.44 -3.91
N TRP A 108 2.30 -3.91 -4.91
CA TRP A 108 2.43 -2.52 -5.34
C TRP A 108 1.62 -1.54 -4.49
N ASN A 109 0.53 -1.99 -3.89
CA ASN A 109 -0.38 -1.14 -3.14
C ASN A 109 -0.15 -1.17 -1.63
N LEU A 110 0.46 -2.24 -1.10
CA LEU A 110 0.86 -2.34 0.30
C LEU A 110 2.38 -2.42 0.38
N TRP A 111 3.02 -1.38 0.90
CA TRP A 111 4.49 -1.30 0.93
C TRP A 111 5.03 -0.82 2.26
N GLN A 112 6.31 -1.15 2.48
CA GLN A 112 7.03 -0.74 3.67
C GLN A 112 7.58 0.67 3.49
N MET A 113 7.20 1.59 4.39
CA MET A 113 7.59 3.00 4.28
C MET A 113 7.59 3.66 5.65
N ASP A 114 8.54 4.57 5.86
CA ASP A 114 8.45 5.59 6.88
C ASP A 114 7.46 6.67 6.42
N GLY A 115 6.32 6.76 7.10
CA GLY A 115 5.23 7.67 6.72
C GLY A 115 5.54 9.15 6.89
N ILE A 116 6.56 9.50 7.67
CA ILE A 116 6.97 10.90 7.90
C ILE A 116 7.85 11.36 6.74
N SER A 117 8.90 10.62 6.45
CA SER A 117 9.88 10.95 5.43
C SER A 117 9.46 10.54 4.01
N GLY A 118 8.61 9.51 3.87
CA GLY A 118 8.23 8.93 2.58
C GLY A 118 9.33 8.03 1.99
N THR A 119 10.27 7.60 2.83
CA THR A 119 11.42 6.78 2.44
C THR A 119 11.23 5.33 2.85
N ILE A 120 12.11 4.47 2.37
CA ILE A 120 12.27 3.15 2.97
C ILE A 120 12.62 3.30 4.48
N PRO A 121 12.25 2.35 5.34
CA PRO A 121 12.61 2.40 6.75
C PRO A 121 14.12 2.63 6.96
N PHE A 122 14.44 3.55 7.87
CA PHE A 122 15.81 4.00 8.14
C PHE A 122 16.54 4.71 6.98
N GLY A 123 15.87 4.95 5.85
CA GLY A 123 16.37 5.83 4.80
C GLY A 123 16.46 7.27 5.32
N LYS A 124 17.61 7.93 5.12
CA LYS A 124 17.77 9.35 5.48
C LYS A 124 17.72 10.16 4.19
N PRO A 125 16.64 10.96 3.97
CA PRO A 125 16.70 11.99 2.96
C PRO A 125 17.76 13.02 3.37
N LYS A 126 18.44 13.63 2.41
CA LYS A 126 19.28 14.80 2.73
C LYS A 126 18.39 15.83 3.39
N GLU A 127 18.78 16.27 4.56
CA GLU A 127 18.16 17.43 5.21
C GLU A 127 18.50 18.65 4.36
N GLU A 128 17.50 19.25 3.70
CA GLU A 128 17.63 20.55 3.02
C GLU A 128 17.85 21.70 4.02
N TYR A 129 17.87 21.40 5.30
CA TYR A 129 18.16 22.37 6.36
C TYR A 129 19.65 22.36 6.68
N HIS A 130 20.41 23.23 6.03
CA HIS A 130 21.67 23.69 6.59
C HIS A 130 21.34 24.44 7.89
N GLN A 131 21.47 23.77 9.00
CA GLN A 131 21.56 24.42 10.28
C GLN A 131 22.90 25.14 10.29
N PHE A 132 22.88 26.44 9.92
CA PHE A 132 24.07 27.27 10.02
C PHE A 132 24.54 27.25 11.46
N SER A 133 25.63 26.57 11.72
CA SER A 133 26.35 26.70 12.99
C SER A 133 26.92 28.09 13.06
N LEU A 134 26.83 28.71 14.23
CA LEU A 134 27.43 30.04 14.46
C LEU A 134 28.95 30.04 14.13
N PHE A 135 29.57 28.88 14.04
CA PHE A 135 30.98 28.69 13.71
C PHE A 135 31.25 28.66 12.19
N ASP A 136 30.26 28.42 11.34
CA ASP A 136 30.44 28.42 9.87
C ASP A 136 30.72 29.83 9.33
N PHE A 137 30.48 30.89 10.16
CA PHE A 137 30.78 32.26 9.82
C PHE A 137 32.25 32.66 9.96
N VAL A 138 33.09 31.80 10.56
CA VAL A 138 34.48 32.10 10.87
C VAL A 138 35.47 31.45 9.90
N VAL A 139 35.05 30.47 9.14
CA VAL A 139 35.92 29.77 8.17
C VAL A 139 35.34 29.96 6.78
N ALA A 140 35.68 31.08 6.15
CA ALA A 140 35.36 31.33 4.75
C ALA A 140 36.41 30.62 3.84
N ASP A 141 36.33 29.32 3.80
CA ASP A 141 36.85 28.56 2.67
C ASP A 141 35.66 27.95 1.92
N GLU A 142 35.59 28.18 0.63
CA GLU A 142 34.46 27.80 -0.23
C GLU A 142 34.10 26.32 -0.04
N PRO A 143 32.85 25.99 0.31
CA PRO A 143 32.46 24.59 0.32
C PRO A 143 32.46 24.10 -1.13
N GLU A 144 33.32 23.14 -1.44
CA GLU A 144 33.17 22.33 -2.64
C GLU A 144 31.74 21.83 -2.67
N LYS A 145 30.97 22.30 -3.65
CA LYS A 145 29.68 21.70 -4.01
C LYS A 145 29.93 20.28 -4.49
N GLN A 146 29.97 19.35 -3.57
CA GLN A 146 29.75 17.97 -3.92
C GLN A 146 28.26 17.84 -4.26
N ASP A 147 27.94 17.98 -5.54
CA ASP A 147 26.69 17.51 -6.14
C ASP A 147 26.68 15.96 -6.04
N THR A 148 26.54 15.44 -4.84
CA THR A 148 26.15 14.06 -4.63
C THR A 148 24.63 14.03 -4.77
N GLU A 149 24.15 13.78 -6.01
CA GLU A 149 22.78 13.40 -6.25
C GLU A 149 22.41 12.29 -5.26
N GLU A 150 21.38 12.52 -4.46
CA GLU A 150 20.84 11.49 -3.59
C GLU A 150 20.40 10.31 -4.44
N PRO A 151 20.73 9.08 -4.07
CA PRO A 151 20.17 7.95 -4.75
C PRO A 151 18.64 8.03 -4.65
N GLU A 152 17.95 8.11 -5.78
CA GLU A 152 16.46 8.08 -5.88
C GLU A 152 15.85 6.87 -5.16
N GLU A 153 16.65 5.87 -4.87
CA GLU A 153 16.31 4.63 -4.18
C GLU A 153 15.85 4.80 -2.72
N VAL A 154 16.13 5.95 -2.09
CA VAL A 154 15.72 6.23 -0.70
C VAL A 154 14.20 6.43 -0.59
N TYR A 155 13.56 6.98 -1.61
CA TYR A 155 12.12 7.25 -1.60
C TYR A 155 11.31 6.04 -2.08
N CYS A 156 10.24 5.74 -1.34
CA CYS A 156 9.32 4.69 -1.72
C CYS A 156 8.62 5.00 -3.04
N ARG A 157 8.36 3.96 -3.83
CA ARG A 157 7.66 4.06 -5.10
C ARG A 157 6.23 3.54 -4.94
N ILE A 158 5.30 4.22 -5.61
CA ILE A 158 3.89 3.86 -5.68
C ILE A 158 3.50 3.65 -7.13
N TYR A 159 2.59 2.71 -7.38
CA TYR A 159 2.10 2.45 -8.72
C TYR A 159 0.73 3.12 -8.94
N ASP A 160 0.64 3.98 -9.94
CA ASP A 160 -0.64 4.53 -10.38
C ASP A 160 -1.24 3.67 -11.49
N TRP A 161 -2.24 2.89 -11.13
CA TRP A 161 -2.94 1.97 -12.03
C TRP A 161 -3.75 2.66 -13.14
N ARG A 162 -3.96 3.97 -13.07
CA ARG A 162 -4.65 4.73 -14.12
C ARG A 162 -3.70 5.12 -15.24
N SER A 163 -2.55 5.65 -14.86
CA SER A 163 -1.53 6.10 -15.82
C SER A 163 -0.57 4.98 -16.20
N ASP A 164 -0.65 3.82 -15.53
CA ASP A 164 0.25 2.68 -15.69
C ASP A 164 1.72 3.06 -15.47
N LYS A 165 1.97 3.86 -14.41
CA LYS A 165 3.29 4.41 -14.09
C LYS A 165 3.64 4.22 -12.62
N SER A 166 4.93 4.01 -12.38
CA SER A 166 5.52 4.06 -11.05
C SER A 166 6.04 5.46 -10.78
N LEU A 167 5.63 6.04 -9.64
CA LEU A 167 5.99 7.37 -9.18
C LEU A 167 6.71 7.28 -7.83
N THR A 168 7.57 8.23 -7.51
CA THR A 168 8.09 8.35 -6.15
C THR A 168 7.04 8.97 -5.22
N TYR A 169 7.01 8.55 -3.96
CA TYR A 169 6.06 9.12 -3.00
C TYR A 169 6.30 10.62 -2.80
N LYS A 170 7.56 11.08 -2.90
CA LYS A 170 7.94 12.50 -2.84
C LYS A 170 7.23 13.29 -3.94
N SER A 171 7.30 12.84 -5.19
CA SER A 171 6.68 13.54 -6.32
C SER A 171 5.17 13.69 -6.23
N MET A 172 4.50 12.78 -5.52
CA MET A 172 3.06 12.90 -5.26
C MET A 172 2.72 13.97 -4.21
N LYS A 173 3.61 14.20 -3.23
CA LYS A 173 3.43 15.27 -2.23
C LYS A 173 3.64 16.66 -2.83
N GLU A 174 4.61 16.80 -3.71
CA GLU A 174 5.01 18.08 -4.33
C GLU A 174 4.09 18.50 -5.48
N GLY A 175 3.37 17.58 -6.09
CA GLY A 175 2.44 17.84 -7.20
C GLY A 175 1.04 18.31 -6.79
N ARG A 176 0.85 18.77 -5.54
CA ARG A 176 -0.42 19.29 -5.04
C ARG A 176 -0.38 20.79 -4.84
#